data_891b99842652976eaf47ffb2850ff86e
#
_entry.id   891b99842652976eaf47ffb2850ff86e
#
_cell.length_a   1.000
_cell.length_b   1.000
_cell.length_c   1.000
_cell.angle_alpha   90.00
_cell.angle_beta   90.00
_cell.angle_gamma   90.00
#
_symmetry.space_group_name_H-M   'P 1'
#
loop_
_entity.id
_entity.type
_entity.pdbx_description
1 polymer ?
#
loop_
_entity_poly.entity_id
_entity_poly.type
_entity_poly.pdbx_seq_one_letter_code
_entity_poly.pdbx_strand_id
1 'polypeptide(L)'
;MTTATIDNPIKVSYERQAGILDPRLAAEAHVTICGLGTVGSNAAVELAKLGICKFHLIDFDVVEPHNMPSQRFAISDLGRTKAEALAEQIAAVNDRASPAA
;
A
#
# COMPACT_ATOMS: atom_id res chain seq x y z
N MET A 1 -15.62 -8.57 -2.94
CA MET A 1 -14.18 -8.41 -2.67
C MET A 1 -13.64 -7.33 -3.59
N THR A 2 -12.90 -6.40 -3.03
CA THR A 2 -12.27 -5.33 -3.81
C THR A 2 -10.77 -5.54 -3.85
N THR A 3 -10.19 -5.34 -5.02
CA THR A 3 -8.75 -5.42 -5.21
C THR A 3 -8.24 -4.14 -5.85
N ALA A 4 -6.98 -3.81 -5.60
CA ALA A 4 -6.30 -2.72 -6.28
C ALA A 4 -4.87 -3.15 -6.60
N THR A 5 -4.41 -2.81 -7.77
CA THR A 5 -3.05 -3.06 -8.22
C THR A 5 -2.34 -1.74 -8.48
N ILE A 6 -1.08 -1.65 -8.07
CA ILE A 6 -0.32 -0.41 -8.10
C ILE A 6 1.00 -0.64 -8.83
N ASP A 7 1.31 0.22 -9.79
CA ASP A 7 2.55 0.17 -10.56
C ASP A 7 2.88 1.57 -11.12
N ASN A 8 4.10 2.08 -10.91
CA ASN A 8 4.47 3.44 -11.28
C ASN A 8 6.01 3.62 -11.36
N PRO A 9 6.55 4.53 -12.21
CA PRO A 9 8.00 4.81 -12.29
C PRO A 9 8.57 5.48 -11.05
N ILE A 10 9.88 5.27 -10.82
CA ILE A 10 10.61 5.75 -9.63
C ILE A 10 10.98 7.21 -9.69
N LYS A 11 10.81 7.93 -8.56
CA LYS A 11 11.41 9.25 -8.33
C LYS A 11 11.94 9.40 -6.90
N VAL A 12 11.35 8.71 -5.92
CA VAL A 12 11.84 8.70 -4.55
C VAL A 12 13.20 7.99 -4.49
N SER A 13 14.11 8.48 -3.65
CA SER A 13 15.43 7.87 -3.48
C SER A 13 15.43 6.86 -2.34
N TYR A 14 15.99 5.68 -2.63
CA TYR A 14 16.16 4.60 -1.66
C TYR A 14 17.65 4.32 -1.35
N GLU A 15 18.50 5.30 -1.61
CA GLU A 15 19.96 5.15 -1.48
C GLU A 15 20.41 4.73 -0.09
N ARG A 16 19.77 5.25 0.95
CA ARG A 16 20.16 4.96 2.34
C ARG A 16 19.96 3.51 2.73
N GLN A 17 19.06 2.81 2.08
CA GLN A 17 18.77 1.40 2.40
C GLN A 17 19.36 0.43 1.37
N ALA A 18 20.04 0.91 0.34
CA ALA A 18 20.54 0.09 -0.75
C ALA A 18 21.50 -1.03 -0.30
N GLY A 19 22.22 -0.85 0.80
CA GLY A 19 23.09 -1.87 1.36
C GLY A 19 22.35 -3.00 2.10
N ILE A 20 21.08 -2.81 2.41
CA ILE A 20 20.23 -3.76 3.14
C ILE A 20 19.20 -4.38 2.19
N LEU A 21 18.58 -3.52 1.37
CA LEU A 21 17.55 -3.92 0.41
C LEU A 21 17.89 -3.29 -0.94
N ASP A 22 18.15 -4.13 -1.95
CA ASP A 22 18.41 -3.65 -3.30
C ASP A 22 17.13 -3.02 -3.87
N PRO A 23 17.15 -1.72 -4.23
CA PRO A 23 15.96 -1.04 -4.77
C PRO A 23 15.39 -1.70 -6.02
N ARG A 24 16.20 -2.35 -6.83
CA ARG A 24 15.72 -3.05 -8.03
C ARG A 24 14.94 -4.30 -7.68
N LEU A 25 15.38 -5.05 -6.69
CA LEU A 25 14.66 -6.22 -6.21
C LEU A 25 13.33 -5.81 -5.58
N ALA A 26 13.32 -4.74 -4.80
CA ALA A 26 12.10 -4.20 -4.22
C ALA A 26 11.11 -3.75 -5.31
N ALA A 27 11.60 -3.09 -6.36
CA ALA A 27 10.78 -2.64 -7.48
C ALA A 27 10.17 -3.78 -8.28
N GLU A 28 10.85 -4.90 -8.38
CA GLU A 28 10.40 -6.07 -9.14
C GLU A 28 9.50 -7.01 -8.32
N ALA A 29 9.53 -6.90 -7.00
CA ALA A 29 8.76 -7.76 -6.12
C ALA A 29 7.26 -7.50 -6.26
N HIS A 30 6.48 -8.56 -6.22
CA HIS A 30 5.02 -8.50 -6.16
C HIS A 30 4.57 -8.95 -4.77
N VAL A 31 3.77 -8.14 -4.11
CA VAL A 31 3.25 -8.47 -2.79
C VAL A 31 1.73 -8.52 -2.85
N THR A 32 1.18 -9.65 -2.45
CA THR A 32 -0.26 -9.81 -2.29
C THR A 32 -0.59 -9.79 -0.80
N ILE A 33 -1.50 -8.92 -0.41
CA ILE A 33 -1.96 -8.81 0.97
C ILE A 33 -3.44 -9.15 1.00
N CYS A 34 -3.77 -10.26 1.67
CA CYS A 34 -5.14 -10.71 1.89
C CYS A 34 -5.56 -10.28 3.30
N GLY A 35 -6.51 -9.39 3.38
CA GLY A 35 -6.95 -8.80 4.63
C GLY A 35 -6.21 -7.50 4.96
N LEU A 36 -6.94 -6.41 4.96
CA LEU A 36 -6.40 -5.06 5.18
C LEU A 36 -6.86 -4.50 6.52
N GLY A 37 -6.77 -5.33 7.55
CA GLY A 37 -7.03 -4.93 8.94
C GLY A 37 -5.79 -4.27 9.56
N THR A 38 -5.62 -4.48 10.87
CA THR A 38 -4.53 -3.85 11.62
C THR A 38 -3.15 -4.23 11.09
N VAL A 39 -2.91 -5.51 10.83
CA VAL A 39 -1.61 -5.96 10.31
C VAL A 39 -1.46 -5.61 8.84
N GLY A 40 -2.41 -5.99 8.01
CA GLY A 40 -2.31 -5.84 6.56
C GLY A 40 -2.24 -4.40 6.10
N SER A 41 -3.07 -3.51 6.66
CA SER A 41 -3.07 -2.10 6.26
C SER A 41 -1.77 -1.40 6.65
N ASN A 42 -1.25 -1.66 7.84
CA ASN A 42 0.00 -1.06 8.28
C ASN A 42 1.21 -1.64 7.51
N ALA A 43 1.23 -2.97 7.30
CA ALA A 43 2.29 -3.61 6.54
C ALA A 43 2.38 -3.09 5.10
N ALA A 44 1.24 -2.88 4.44
CA ALA A 44 1.21 -2.40 3.07
C ALA A 44 1.92 -1.05 2.92
N VAL A 45 1.62 -0.10 3.79
CA VAL A 45 2.22 1.24 3.73
C VAL A 45 3.71 1.17 4.06
N GLU A 46 4.11 0.40 5.08
CA GLU A 46 5.53 0.25 5.43
C GLU A 46 6.33 -0.41 4.29
N LEU A 47 5.78 -1.44 3.65
CA LEU A 47 6.42 -2.07 2.50
C LEU A 47 6.56 -1.11 1.31
N ALA A 48 5.54 -0.26 1.08
CA ALA A 48 5.59 0.75 0.04
C ALA A 48 6.71 1.78 0.31
N LYS A 49 6.90 2.17 1.57
CA LYS A 49 7.98 3.08 1.96
C LYS A 49 9.37 2.45 1.76
N LEU A 50 9.47 1.13 1.85
CA LEU A 50 10.73 0.41 1.56
C LEU A 50 11.04 0.31 0.07
N GLY A 51 10.12 0.67 -0.79
CA GLY A 51 10.33 0.65 -2.24
C GLY A 51 9.58 -0.42 -2.99
N ILE A 52 8.81 -1.26 -2.33
CA ILE A 52 7.93 -2.20 -3.01
C ILE A 52 6.83 -1.40 -3.69
N CYS A 53 6.62 -1.63 -4.98
CA CYS A 53 5.70 -0.81 -5.78
C CYS A 53 4.63 -1.62 -6.50
N LYS A 54 4.67 -2.94 -6.42
CA LYS A 54 3.67 -3.81 -7.06
C LYS A 54 2.91 -4.58 -5.99
N PHE A 55 1.68 -4.15 -5.75
CA PHE A 55 0.81 -4.72 -4.74
C PHE A 55 -0.47 -5.26 -5.34
N HIS A 56 -0.95 -6.35 -4.79
CA HIS A 56 -2.31 -6.82 -4.99
C HIS A 56 -2.99 -6.84 -3.62
N LEU A 57 -3.91 -5.91 -3.42
CA LEU A 57 -4.60 -5.70 -2.14
C LEU A 57 -5.98 -6.32 -2.22
N ILE A 58 -6.29 -7.21 -1.29
CA ILE A 58 -7.53 -7.97 -1.31
C ILE A 58 -8.24 -7.84 0.04
N ASP A 59 -9.44 -7.28 0.04
CA ASP A 59 -10.28 -7.19 1.22
C ASP A 59 -11.76 -7.13 0.81
N PHE A 60 -12.65 -7.57 1.71
CA PHE A 60 -14.09 -7.56 1.48
C PHE A 60 -14.77 -6.30 2.01
N ASP A 61 -14.10 -5.55 2.89
CA ASP A 61 -14.73 -4.56 3.73
C ASP A 61 -14.60 -3.14 3.21
N VAL A 62 -15.47 -2.29 3.73
CA VAL A 62 -15.33 -0.83 3.64
C VAL A 62 -14.71 -0.32 4.94
N VAL A 63 -14.15 0.88 4.89
CA VAL A 63 -13.57 1.53 6.06
C VAL A 63 -14.70 2.01 6.97
N GLU A 64 -14.62 1.66 8.25
CA GLU A 64 -15.60 1.99 9.27
C GLU A 64 -14.97 2.73 10.45
N PRO A 65 -15.76 3.46 11.28
CA PRO A 65 -15.20 4.25 12.38
C PRO A 65 -14.33 3.47 13.35
N HIS A 66 -14.67 2.21 13.66
CA HIS A 66 -13.90 1.39 14.57
C HIS A 66 -12.56 0.93 14.01
N ASN A 67 -12.29 1.17 12.73
CA ASN A 67 -10.99 0.87 12.10
C ASN A 67 -9.95 1.96 12.40
N MET A 68 -10.38 3.16 12.77
CA MET A 68 -9.49 4.31 12.93
C MET A 68 -8.37 4.10 13.96
N PRO A 69 -8.61 3.53 15.15
CA PRO A 69 -7.57 3.45 16.16
C PRO A 69 -6.37 2.57 15.78
N SER A 70 -6.56 1.51 15.00
CA SER A 70 -5.51 0.51 14.78
C SER A 70 -5.15 0.28 13.32
N GLN A 71 -6.00 0.67 12.38
CA GLN A 71 -5.78 0.46 10.95
C GLN A 71 -5.31 1.73 10.26
N ARG A 72 -4.67 1.58 9.13
CA ARG A 72 -3.99 2.67 8.42
C ARG A 72 -4.92 3.49 7.54
N PHE A 73 -6.08 3.88 8.06
CA PHE A 73 -7.06 4.65 7.32
C PHE A 73 -7.28 6.02 7.96
N ALA A 74 -7.72 6.98 7.15
CA ALA A 74 -8.07 8.33 7.58
C ALA A 74 -9.58 8.49 7.66
N ILE A 75 -10.04 9.53 8.37
CA ILE A 75 -11.47 9.84 8.48
C ILE A 75 -12.10 10.03 7.08
N SER A 76 -11.36 10.63 6.17
CA SER A 76 -11.81 10.82 4.78
C SER A 76 -12.03 9.51 4.01
N ASP A 77 -11.52 8.39 4.51
CA ASP A 77 -11.68 7.08 3.88
C ASP A 77 -12.97 6.36 4.30
N LEU A 78 -13.69 6.89 5.28
CA LEU A 78 -14.93 6.25 5.78
C LEU A 78 -15.91 5.96 4.64
N GLY A 79 -16.39 4.73 4.58
CA GLY A 79 -17.33 4.27 3.56
C GLY A 79 -16.70 3.83 2.24
N ARG A 80 -15.41 4.07 2.04
CA ARG A 80 -14.69 3.60 0.86
C ARG A 80 -14.22 2.16 1.08
N THR A 81 -14.00 1.42 -0.01
CA THR A 81 -13.41 0.09 0.15
C THR A 81 -12.01 0.23 0.72
N LYS A 82 -11.63 -0.71 1.59
CA LYS A 82 -10.29 -0.68 2.20
C LYS A 82 -9.19 -0.77 1.15
N ALA A 83 -9.39 -1.58 0.11
CA ALA A 83 -8.40 -1.72 -0.96
C ALA A 83 -8.15 -0.43 -1.71
N GLU A 84 -9.21 0.31 -2.07
CA GLU A 84 -9.07 1.59 -2.78
C GLU A 84 -8.43 2.66 -1.92
N ALA A 85 -8.90 2.78 -0.68
CA ALA A 85 -8.36 3.76 0.27
C ALA A 85 -6.87 3.52 0.50
N LEU A 86 -6.48 2.26 0.68
CA LEU A 86 -5.08 1.92 0.94
C LEU A 86 -4.21 2.12 -0.31
N ALA A 87 -4.74 1.82 -1.50
CA ALA A 87 -4.02 2.07 -2.74
C ALA A 87 -3.65 3.55 -2.91
N GLU A 88 -4.53 4.45 -2.55
CA GLU A 88 -4.23 5.89 -2.58
C GLU A 88 -3.14 6.27 -1.58
N GLN A 89 -3.16 5.69 -0.37
CA GLN A 89 -2.12 5.96 0.62
C GLN A 89 -0.76 5.44 0.16
N ILE A 90 -0.72 4.28 -0.47
CA ILE A 90 0.51 3.73 -1.05
C ILE A 90 1.05 4.66 -2.13
N ALA A 91 0.19 5.13 -3.03
CA ALA A 91 0.59 6.07 -4.08
C ALA A 91 1.10 7.39 -3.51
N ALA A 92 0.62 7.81 -2.33
CA ALA A 92 1.05 9.04 -1.69
C ALA A 92 2.45 8.94 -1.06
N VAL A 93 2.94 7.73 -0.76
CA VAL A 93 4.25 7.54 -0.12
C VAL A 93 5.28 6.88 -1.05
N ASN A 94 4.84 6.43 -2.21
CA ASN A 94 5.71 5.77 -3.18
C ASN A 94 5.29 6.19 -4.59
N ASP A 95 6.10 7.03 -5.23
CA ASP A 95 5.79 7.56 -6.55
C ASP A 95 6.05 6.59 -7.71
N ARG A 96 6.53 5.37 -7.40
CA ARG A 96 6.54 4.24 -8.34
C ARG A 96 5.17 3.62 -8.49
N ALA A 97 4.27 3.93 -7.56
CA ALA A 97 2.99 3.28 -7.47
C ALA A 97 1.86 4.23 -7.89
N SER A 98 0.91 3.74 -8.66
CA SER A 98 -0.34 4.43 -8.95
C SER A 98 -1.47 3.42 -8.96
N PRO A 99 -2.70 3.82 -8.54
CA PRO A 99 -3.83 2.91 -8.58
C PRO A 99 -4.09 2.43 -10.00
N ALA A 100 -4.19 1.13 -10.19
CA ALA A 100 -4.67 0.56 -11.43
C ALA A 100 -6.21 0.54 -11.42
N ALA A 101 -6.77 0.86 -12.53
CA ALA A 101 -8.22 0.85 -12.69
C ALA A 101 -8.79 -0.58 -12.62
#